data_3b158eaf5fd527f309537dab5d840a6f
#
_entry.id   3b158eaf5fd527f309537dab5d840a6f
#
_cell.length_a   1.000
_cell.length_b   1.000
_cell.length_c   1.000
_cell.angle_alpha   90.00
_cell.angle_beta   90.00
_cell.angle_gamma   90.00
#
_symmetry.space_group_name_H-M   'P 1'
#
loop_
_entity.id
_entity.type
_entity.pdbx_description
1 polymer ?
#
loop_
_entity_poly.entity_id
_entity_poly.type
_entity_poly.pdbx_seq_one_letter_code
_entity_poly.pdbx_strand_id
1 'polypeptide(L)'
;MIEIAFVILIAVIVLSIASIFLSESTRTALIFLGILYLCEFFLLAQVWSLGLAAVNLITGLLTVVIINAFCSSVHLKLVAPRIALDILMIVFVGIITFAFAPQLTTYLIESSQFLIIGVFLFAIGLLQAGTSRNTFRGLISLLILFSGFQIIYA
;
A
#
# COMPACT_ATOMS: atom_id res chain seq x y z
N MET A 1 -21.92 -8.90 -8.37
CA MET A 1 -21.71 -8.07 -7.15
C MET A 1 -20.27 -8.17 -6.62
N ILE A 2 -19.68 -9.35 -6.51
CA ILE A 2 -18.31 -9.56 -5.99
C ILE A 2 -17.26 -8.85 -6.87
N GLU A 3 -17.37 -8.92 -8.18
CA GLU A 3 -16.42 -8.26 -9.10
C GLU A 3 -16.45 -6.74 -8.98
N ILE A 4 -17.62 -6.13 -8.81
CA ILE A 4 -17.75 -4.67 -8.65
C ILE A 4 -17.11 -4.23 -7.33
N ALA A 5 -17.32 -4.97 -6.24
CA ALA A 5 -16.73 -4.69 -4.96
C ALA A 5 -15.19 -4.78 -5.03
N PHE A 6 -14.67 -5.75 -5.77
CA PHE A 6 -13.24 -5.94 -5.97
C PHE A 6 -12.60 -4.79 -6.77
N VAL A 7 -13.24 -4.36 -7.86
CA VAL A 7 -12.78 -3.20 -8.65
C VAL A 7 -12.77 -1.91 -7.81
N ILE A 8 -13.81 -1.70 -7.00
CA ILE A 8 -13.87 -0.55 -6.09
C ILE A 8 -12.71 -0.61 -5.08
N LEU A 9 -12.43 -1.78 -4.53
CA LEU A 9 -11.37 -1.98 -3.55
C LEU A 9 -9.98 -1.68 -4.16
N ILE A 10 -9.71 -2.14 -5.38
CA ILE A 10 -8.50 -1.79 -6.13
C ILE A 10 -8.40 -0.27 -6.34
N ALA A 11 -9.48 0.35 -6.78
CA ALA A 11 -9.51 1.79 -7.01
C ALA A 11 -9.20 2.57 -5.72
N VAL A 12 -9.74 2.14 -4.57
CA VAL A 12 -9.47 2.75 -3.26
C VAL A 12 -8.02 2.54 -2.85
N ILE A 13 -7.43 1.38 -3.08
CA ILE A 13 -6.00 1.11 -2.81
C ILE A 13 -5.11 2.05 -3.63
N VAL A 14 -5.33 2.13 -4.93
CA VAL A 14 -4.55 3.00 -5.83
C VAL A 14 -4.70 4.46 -5.44
N LEU A 15 -5.92 4.90 -5.13
CA LEU A 15 -6.20 6.27 -4.68
C LEU A 15 -5.53 6.57 -3.33
N SER A 16 -5.55 5.63 -2.40
CA SER A 16 -4.88 5.76 -1.10
C SER A 16 -3.38 5.90 -1.26
N ILE A 17 -2.77 5.08 -2.11
CA ILE A 17 -1.34 5.17 -2.43
C ILE A 17 -1.02 6.53 -3.05
N ALA A 18 -1.75 6.94 -4.08
CA ALA A 18 -1.55 8.24 -4.72
C ALA A 18 -1.67 9.39 -3.69
N SER A 19 -2.65 9.32 -2.79
CA SER A 19 -2.85 10.33 -1.75
C SER A 19 -1.72 10.33 -0.72
N ILE A 20 -1.17 9.17 -0.35
CA ILE A 20 0.00 9.06 0.54
C ILE A 20 1.21 9.77 -0.07
N PHE A 21 1.45 9.56 -1.37
CA PHE A 21 2.61 10.11 -2.07
C PHE A 21 2.49 11.62 -2.31
N LEU A 22 1.29 12.07 -2.67
CA LEU A 22 1.00 13.49 -2.94
C LEU A 22 0.79 14.32 -1.67
N SER A 23 0.64 13.66 -0.51
CA SER A 23 0.37 14.36 0.74
C SER A 23 1.58 15.16 1.23
N GLU A 24 1.34 16.44 1.50
CA GLU A 24 2.30 17.33 2.17
C GLU A 24 2.22 17.23 3.70
N SER A 25 1.11 16.69 4.22
CA SER A 25 0.88 16.57 5.64
C SER A 25 1.06 15.12 6.12
N THR A 26 1.82 14.97 7.21
CA THR A 26 2.04 13.70 7.88
C THR A 26 0.73 13.05 8.31
N ARG A 27 -0.23 13.85 8.79
CA ARG A 27 -1.54 13.36 9.27
C ARG A 27 -2.36 12.77 8.13
N THR A 28 -2.39 13.45 6.98
CA THR A 28 -3.12 12.98 5.80
C THR A 28 -2.54 11.66 5.28
N ALA A 29 -1.21 11.56 5.20
CA ALA A 29 -0.53 10.33 4.79
C ALA A 29 -0.87 9.14 5.72
N LEU A 30 -0.92 9.37 7.05
CA LEU A 30 -1.26 8.34 8.03
C LEU A 30 -2.73 7.90 7.95
N ILE A 31 -3.65 8.83 7.68
CA ILE A 31 -5.07 8.49 7.48
C ILE A 31 -5.23 7.57 6.26
N PHE A 32 -4.61 7.93 5.13
CA PHE A 32 -4.68 7.08 3.93
C PHE A 32 -3.96 5.74 4.11
N LEU A 33 -2.89 5.68 4.92
CA LEU A 33 -2.26 4.43 5.30
C LEU A 33 -3.21 3.54 6.12
N GLY A 34 -3.98 4.13 7.04
CA GLY A 34 -5.02 3.41 7.78
C GLY A 34 -6.13 2.86 6.87
N ILE A 35 -6.55 3.65 5.88
CA ILE A 35 -7.52 3.19 4.85
C ILE A 35 -6.94 2.04 4.03
N LEU A 36 -5.66 2.09 3.69
CA LEU A 36 -4.97 1.03 2.98
C LEU A 36 -5.03 -0.29 3.79
N TYR A 37 -4.72 -0.27 5.10
CA TYR A 37 -4.83 -1.45 5.95
C TYR A 37 -6.26 -1.99 6.09
N LEU A 38 -7.26 -1.12 6.07
CA LEU A 38 -8.67 -1.54 6.02
C LEU A 38 -8.99 -2.28 4.71
N CYS A 39 -8.53 -1.76 3.57
CA CYS A 39 -8.70 -2.43 2.27
C CYS A 39 -7.97 -3.78 2.23
N GLU A 40 -6.76 -3.83 2.77
CA GLU A 40 -5.97 -5.04 2.89
C GLU A 40 -6.68 -6.10 3.75
N PHE A 41 -7.29 -5.69 4.86
CA PHE A 41 -8.10 -6.59 5.68
C PHE A 41 -9.22 -7.26 4.89
N PHE A 42 -9.97 -6.50 4.07
CA PHE A 42 -11.03 -7.06 3.24
C PHE A 42 -10.49 -8.02 2.17
N LEU A 43 -9.30 -7.78 1.65
CA LEU A 43 -8.63 -8.70 0.73
C LEU A 43 -8.21 -9.98 1.44
N LEU A 44 -7.48 -9.86 2.54
CA LEU A 44 -6.96 -11.00 3.28
C LEU A 44 -8.06 -11.86 3.91
N ALA A 45 -9.17 -11.26 4.33
CA ALA A 45 -10.33 -11.97 4.88
C ALA A 45 -11.02 -12.90 3.86
N GLN A 46 -10.74 -12.75 2.56
CA GLN A 46 -11.25 -13.66 1.53
C GLN A 46 -10.38 -14.92 1.37
N VAL A 47 -9.10 -14.85 1.75
CA VAL A 47 -8.12 -15.94 1.58
C VAL A 47 -7.75 -16.55 2.93
N TRP A 48 -7.54 -15.71 3.94
CA TRP A 48 -7.17 -16.14 5.28
C TRP A 48 -8.38 -16.30 6.18
N SER A 49 -8.18 -17.00 7.32
CA SER A 49 -9.19 -16.98 8.38
C SER A 49 -9.39 -15.56 8.90
N LEU A 50 -10.63 -15.23 9.21
CA LEU A 50 -11.02 -13.90 9.68
C LEU A 50 -10.21 -13.42 10.90
N GLY A 51 -9.79 -14.37 11.74
CA GLY A 51 -8.93 -14.09 12.91
C GLY A 51 -7.54 -13.60 12.52
N LEU A 52 -6.88 -14.22 11.54
CA LEU A 52 -5.56 -13.80 11.07
C LEU A 52 -5.62 -12.45 10.35
N ALA A 53 -6.63 -12.24 9.51
CA ALA A 53 -6.85 -10.96 8.86
C ALA A 53 -7.09 -9.84 9.88
N ALA A 54 -7.86 -10.10 10.94
CA ALA A 54 -8.11 -9.14 12.02
C ALA A 54 -6.83 -8.79 12.82
N VAL A 55 -5.98 -9.77 13.09
CA VAL A 55 -4.68 -9.51 13.75
C VAL A 55 -3.81 -8.60 12.89
N ASN A 56 -3.77 -8.83 11.58
CA ASN A 56 -3.03 -7.97 10.66
C ASN A 56 -3.57 -6.53 10.65
N LEU A 57 -4.89 -6.36 10.63
CA LEU A 57 -5.53 -5.04 10.70
C LEU A 57 -5.17 -4.32 12.01
N ILE A 58 -5.27 -5.02 13.15
CA ILE A 58 -4.98 -4.44 14.47
C ILE A 58 -3.52 -3.99 14.55
N THR A 59 -2.58 -4.83 14.11
CA THR A 59 -1.15 -4.49 14.09
C THR A 59 -0.86 -3.33 13.16
N GLY A 60 -1.47 -3.28 11.98
CA GLY A 60 -1.34 -2.16 11.03
C GLY A 60 -1.87 -0.84 11.61
N LEU A 61 -3.08 -0.84 12.18
CA LEU A 61 -3.66 0.35 12.81
C LEU A 61 -2.85 0.79 14.04
N LEU A 62 -2.38 -0.13 14.86
CA LEU A 62 -1.53 0.18 16.00
C LEU A 62 -0.23 0.86 15.54
N THR A 63 0.37 0.38 14.47
CA THR A 63 1.56 0.98 13.87
C THR A 63 1.29 2.41 13.41
N VAL A 64 0.16 2.66 12.74
CA VAL A 64 -0.27 4.00 12.32
C VAL A 64 -0.43 4.94 13.53
N VAL A 65 -1.04 4.48 14.62
CA VAL A 65 -1.21 5.26 15.85
C VAL A 65 0.13 5.58 16.51
N ILE A 66 1.03 4.60 16.59
CA ILE A 66 2.37 4.82 17.15
C ILE A 66 3.15 5.85 16.33
N ILE A 67 3.17 5.72 15.02
CA ILE A 67 3.84 6.68 14.14
C ILE A 67 3.22 8.08 14.29
N ASN A 68 1.89 8.19 14.38
CA ASN A 68 1.21 9.46 14.59
C ASN A 68 1.62 10.10 15.92
N ALA A 69 1.72 9.33 16.99
CA ALA A 69 2.18 9.82 18.30
C ALA A 69 3.61 10.34 18.24
N PHE A 70 4.52 9.61 17.56
CA PHE A 70 5.90 10.07 17.35
C PHE A 70 5.97 11.33 16.49
N CYS A 71 5.21 11.39 15.40
CA CYS A 71 5.23 12.55 14.50
C CYS A 71 4.62 13.82 15.15
N SER A 72 3.72 13.68 16.09
CA SER A 72 3.16 14.83 16.82
C SER A 72 4.15 15.40 17.83
N SER A 73 5.06 14.61 18.36
CA SER A 73 6.08 15.06 19.32
C SER A 73 7.31 15.67 18.62
N VAL A 74 7.58 15.29 17.38
CA VAL A 74 8.69 15.82 16.58
C VAL A 74 8.08 16.58 15.40
N HIS A 75 8.32 17.89 15.31
CA HIS A 75 7.88 18.74 14.19
C HIS A 75 8.65 18.36 12.92
N LEU A 76 8.35 17.18 12.37
CA LEU A 76 8.93 16.71 11.11
C LEU A 76 8.33 17.52 9.95
N LYS A 77 9.11 18.47 9.44
CA LYS A 77 8.78 19.10 8.15
C LYS A 77 8.97 18.06 7.04
N LEU A 78 7.86 17.67 6.42
CA LEU A 78 7.92 16.91 5.17
C LEU A 78 8.61 17.75 4.10
N VAL A 79 9.60 17.17 3.45
CA VAL A 79 10.18 17.75 2.23
C VAL A 79 9.07 17.77 1.19
N ALA A 80 8.91 18.91 0.51
CA ALA A 80 7.88 19.09 -0.51
C ALA A 80 7.86 17.89 -1.49
N PRO A 81 6.68 17.33 -1.78
CA PRO A 81 6.56 16.19 -2.67
C PRO A 81 7.06 16.58 -4.08
N ARG A 82 7.81 15.70 -4.71
CA ARG A 82 8.14 15.81 -6.12
C ARG A 82 6.99 15.22 -6.91
N ILE A 83 5.87 15.92 -6.94
CA ILE A 83 4.59 15.46 -7.48
C ILE A 83 4.75 14.80 -8.86
N ALA A 84 5.49 15.42 -9.76
CA ALA A 84 5.70 14.87 -11.10
C ALA A 84 6.47 13.55 -11.09
N LEU A 85 7.46 13.40 -10.22
CA LEU A 85 8.27 12.20 -10.11
C LEU A 85 7.52 11.08 -9.41
N ASP A 86 6.75 11.42 -8.37
CA ASP A 86 5.92 10.47 -7.63
C ASP A 86 4.80 9.92 -8.52
N ILE A 87 4.12 10.77 -9.31
CA ILE A 87 3.12 10.33 -10.30
C ILE A 87 3.75 9.45 -11.37
N LEU A 88 4.90 9.85 -11.91
CA LEU A 88 5.62 9.07 -12.91
C LEU A 88 5.96 7.68 -12.40
N MET A 89 6.41 7.56 -11.14
CA MET A 89 6.70 6.28 -10.51
C MET A 89 5.46 5.39 -10.37
N ILE A 90 4.35 5.95 -9.88
CA ILE A 90 3.09 5.20 -9.73
C ILE A 90 2.63 4.66 -11.09
N VAL A 91 2.64 5.51 -12.13
CA VAL A 91 2.25 5.12 -13.48
C VAL A 91 3.21 4.06 -14.04
N PHE A 92 4.51 4.23 -13.88
CA PHE A 92 5.53 3.31 -14.37
C PHE A 92 5.40 1.91 -13.72
N VAL A 93 5.25 1.86 -12.40
CA VAL A 93 5.02 0.60 -11.68
C VAL A 93 3.69 -0.02 -12.11
N GLY A 94 2.64 0.78 -12.26
CA GLY A 94 1.34 0.29 -12.73
C GLY A 94 1.45 -0.37 -14.11
N ILE A 95 2.13 0.27 -15.07
CA ILE A 95 2.34 -0.28 -16.42
C ILE A 95 3.14 -1.58 -16.36
N ILE A 96 4.23 -1.61 -15.59
CA ILE A 96 5.07 -2.82 -15.45
C ILE A 96 4.25 -3.95 -14.83
N THR A 97 3.57 -3.69 -13.71
CA THR A 97 2.77 -4.71 -13.03
C THR A 97 1.69 -5.27 -13.96
N PHE A 98 1.00 -4.39 -14.69
CA PHE A 98 -0.03 -4.81 -15.63
C PHE A 98 0.53 -5.59 -16.84
N ALA A 99 1.71 -5.21 -17.34
CA ALA A 99 2.38 -5.92 -18.44
C ALA A 99 2.87 -7.31 -18.02
N PHE A 100 3.31 -7.48 -16.77
CA PHE A 100 3.75 -8.76 -16.24
C PHE A 100 2.61 -9.63 -15.67
N ALA A 101 1.43 -9.05 -15.42
CA ALA A 101 0.28 -9.75 -14.89
C ALA A 101 -0.05 -11.07 -15.61
N PRO A 102 -0.15 -11.14 -16.96
CA PRO A 102 -0.48 -12.38 -17.66
C PRO A 102 0.60 -13.47 -17.53
N GLN A 103 1.84 -13.09 -17.33
CA GLN A 103 2.92 -14.06 -17.10
C GLN A 103 2.85 -14.64 -15.69
N LEU A 104 2.57 -13.81 -14.70
CA LEU A 104 2.41 -14.24 -13.29
C LEU A 104 1.24 -15.21 -13.13
N THR A 105 0.13 -14.97 -13.83
CA THR A 105 -1.06 -15.83 -13.77
C THR A 105 -0.84 -17.21 -14.39
N THR A 106 0.11 -17.34 -15.32
CA THR A 106 0.43 -18.62 -15.96
C THR A 106 1.20 -19.56 -15.03
N TYR A 107 1.99 -18.99 -14.11
CA TYR A 107 2.83 -19.76 -13.18
C TYR A 107 2.15 -20.07 -11.84
N LEU A 108 1.12 -19.31 -11.45
CA LEU A 108 0.46 -19.41 -10.16
C LEU A 108 -1.03 -19.66 -10.38
N ILE A 109 -1.48 -20.86 -10.04
CA ILE A 109 -2.81 -21.42 -10.34
C ILE A 109 -3.92 -20.76 -9.49
N GLU A 110 -3.61 -20.07 -8.41
CA GLU A 110 -4.57 -19.48 -7.48
C GLU A 110 -4.68 -17.95 -7.60
N SER A 111 -5.92 -17.48 -7.71
CA SER A 111 -6.38 -16.08 -7.58
C SER A 111 -5.43 -15.00 -8.11
N SER A 112 -5.22 -14.98 -9.42
CA SER A 112 -4.36 -14.03 -10.14
C SER A 112 -4.52 -12.55 -9.76
N GLN A 113 -5.71 -12.16 -9.33
CA GLN A 113 -6.04 -10.76 -9.03
C GLN A 113 -5.38 -10.27 -7.73
N PHE A 114 -5.32 -11.10 -6.68
CA PHE A 114 -4.66 -10.76 -5.41
C PHE A 114 -3.15 -10.58 -5.60
N LEU A 115 -2.57 -11.45 -6.39
CA LEU A 115 -1.15 -11.43 -6.68
C LEU A 115 -0.72 -10.16 -7.42
N ILE A 116 -1.54 -9.69 -8.37
CA ILE A 116 -1.28 -8.44 -9.10
C ILE A 116 -1.27 -7.25 -8.13
N ILE A 117 -2.24 -7.18 -7.22
CA ILE A 117 -2.32 -6.11 -6.21
C ILE A 117 -1.11 -6.17 -5.27
N GLY A 118 -0.76 -7.36 -4.79
CA GLY A 118 0.39 -7.57 -3.90
C GLY A 118 1.70 -7.15 -4.57
N VAL A 119 1.94 -7.56 -5.82
CA VAL A 119 3.14 -7.18 -6.59
C VAL A 119 3.16 -5.67 -6.83
N PHE A 120 2.02 -5.05 -7.14
CA PHE A 120 1.93 -3.61 -7.32
C PHE A 120 2.30 -2.85 -6.04
N LEU A 121 1.74 -3.23 -4.88
CA LEU A 121 2.06 -2.64 -3.59
C LEU A 121 3.52 -2.85 -3.20
N PHE A 122 4.03 -4.06 -3.42
CA PHE A 122 5.43 -4.39 -3.14
C PHE A 122 6.39 -3.55 -3.97
N ALA A 123 6.16 -3.47 -5.29
CA ALA A 123 7.01 -2.73 -6.21
C ALA A 123 6.99 -1.22 -5.92
N ILE A 124 5.81 -0.65 -5.64
CA ILE A 124 5.67 0.76 -5.26
C ILE A 124 6.37 1.04 -3.94
N GLY A 125 6.16 0.20 -2.92
CA GLY A 125 6.83 0.33 -1.63
C GLY A 125 8.36 0.29 -1.76
N LEU A 126 8.88 -0.63 -2.57
CA LEU A 126 10.31 -0.78 -2.81
C LEU A 126 10.90 0.45 -3.51
N LEU A 127 10.27 0.91 -4.58
CA LEU A 127 10.72 2.09 -5.32
C LEU A 127 10.74 3.34 -4.44
N GLN A 128 9.70 3.53 -3.65
CA GLN A 128 9.65 4.68 -2.76
C GLN A 128 10.65 4.58 -1.61
N ALA A 129 10.88 3.40 -1.05
CA ALA A 129 11.91 3.19 -0.05
C ALA A 129 13.29 3.61 -0.58
N GLY A 130 13.60 3.25 -1.85
CA GLY A 130 14.86 3.60 -2.50
C GLY A 130 15.00 5.08 -2.86
N THR A 131 13.90 5.79 -3.09
CA THR A 131 13.93 7.21 -3.50
C THR A 131 13.63 8.19 -2.36
N SER A 132 13.16 7.67 -1.22
CA SER A 132 12.80 8.50 -0.09
C SER A 132 14.02 9.15 0.58
N ARG A 133 14.03 10.48 0.62
CA ARG A 133 15.05 11.27 1.35
C ARG A 133 14.65 11.57 2.80
N ASN A 134 13.43 11.25 3.16
CA ASN A 134 12.88 11.54 4.49
C ASN A 134 12.60 10.23 5.21
N THR A 135 13.10 10.08 6.44
CA THR A 135 12.91 8.89 7.29
C THR A 135 11.44 8.53 7.44
N PHE A 136 10.56 9.51 7.57
CA PHE A 136 9.12 9.29 7.68
C PHE A 136 8.52 8.66 6.41
N ARG A 137 8.86 9.18 5.24
CA ARG A 137 8.44 8.60 3.96
C ARG A 137 9.03 7.20 3.75
N GLY A 138 10.28 7.00 4.19
CA GLY A 138 10.92 5.69 4.19
C GLY A 138 10.17 4.67 5.05
N LEU A 139 9.72 5.06 6.25
CA LEU A 139 8.93 4.21 7.11
C LEU A 139 7.58 3.83 6.47
N ILE A 140 6.86 4.81 5.91
CA ILE A 140 5.58 4.53 5.22
C ILE A 140 5.80 3.60 4.03
N SER A 141 6.85 3.80 3.25
CA SER A 141 7.15 2.95 2.09
C SER A 141 7.49 1.52 2.48
N LEU A 142 8.18 1.31 3.61
CA LEU A 142 8.42 -0.03 4.16
C LEU A 142 7.13 -0.71 4.62
N LEU A 143 6.19 0.05 5.19
CA LEU A 143 4.89 -0.48 5.58
C LEU A 143 4.06 -0.90 4.36
N ILE A 144 4.05 -0.09 3.30
CA ILE A 144 3.38 -0.43 2.03
C ILE A 144 4.03 -1.67 1.39
N LEU A 145 5.36 -1.76 1.41
CA LEU A 145 6.11 -2.91 0.92
C LEU A 145 5.72 -4.18 1.69
N PHE A 146 5.65 -4.09 3.02
CA PHE A 146 5.27 -5.20 3.87
C PHE A 146 3.83 -5.66 3.62
N SER A 147 2.90 -4.72 3.45
CA SER A 147 1.52 -4.97 3.02
C SER A 147 1.47 -5.73 1.69
N GLY A 148 2.23 -5.28 0.70
CA GLY A 148 2.33 -5.97 -0.59
C GLY A 148 2.85 -7.40 -0.46
N PHE A 149 3.88 -7.59 0.38
CA PHE A 149 4.44 -8.92 0.65
C PHE A 149 3.41 -9.85 1.31
N GLN A 150 2.63 -9.35 2.26
CA GLN A 150 1.58 -10.14 2.93
C GLN A 150 0.51 -10.61 1.95
N ILE A 151 0.08 -9.74 1.02
CA ILE A 151 -0.91 -10.10 -0.02
C ILE A 151 -0.34 -11.14 -0.99
N ILE A 152 0.95 -11.04 -1.36
CA ILE A 152 1.60 -12.04 -2.23
C ILE A 152 1.67 -13.42 -1.55
N TYR A 153 1.87 -13.42 -0.24
CA TYR A 153 2.02 -14.67 0.53
C TYR A 153 0.67 -15.27 0.97
N ALA A 154 -0.41 -14.52 0.87
CA ALA A 154 -1.76 -14.98 1.21
C ALA A 154 -2.35 -15.90 0.15
#